data_fb1ed77868088d3382a51f58dad8b770
#
_entry.id   fb1ed77868088d3382a51f58dad8b770
#
_cell.length_a   1.000
_cell.length_b   1.000
_cell.length_c   1.000
_cell.angle_alpha   90.00
_cell.angle_beta   90.00
_cell.angle_gamma   90.00
#
_symmetry.space_group_name_H-M   'P 1'
#
loop_
_entity.id
_entity.type
_entity.pdbx_description
1 polymer ?
#
loop_
_entity_poly.entity_id
_entity_poly.type
_entity_poly.pdbx_seq_one_letter_code
_entity_poly.pdbx_strand_id
1 'polypeptide(L)'
;MNNFKNLAIISEMLKDMPVKDSEAEAKAIAHQNQLTKPPRALGVLEDLAVFLASWQGKTMPSLETAQAIVFAGNHGVCAQGVNPFPQDVTMQMVENFKAGGAAINQICEVSGADLTVVPLSLETPTADFTKDEAMSEIELCEAMEIGFQSVNLDADIILLGEMGIGNSTISSALATSVFGGSAESWVGAGTGSDQKGQAHKAAIIELGIKKHGSRKGLKALQAFGGREQAAICGAILAARSASIPVLLDGFICTAAAAPLFGESHSSLDHCLFGHLSTEPGHKFLLEAMGKSAILNLNMRLGEGTGAALALSIIRSAVACHNNMATFKSAGVSSK
;
A
#
# COMPACT_ATOMS: atom_id res chain seq x y z
N MET A 1 24.22 -3.26 -3.37
CA MET A 1 24.55 -1.91 -3.91
C MET A 1 23.44 -0.98 -3.44
N ASN A 2 23.74 0.25 -3.05
CA ASN A 2 22.68 1.22 -2.68
C ASN A 2 22.00 1.70 -3.97
N ASN A 3 20.73 1.34 -4.17
CA ASN A 3 19.94 1.68 -5.37
C ASN A 3 19.47 3.14 -5.33
N PHE A 4 19.29 3.72 -4.14
CA PHE A 4 18.71 5.05 -3.94
C PHE A 4 19.72 6.05 -3.36
N LYS A 5 20.63 6.55 -4.20
CA LYS A 5 21.63 7.55 -3.78
C LYS A 5 21.06 8.96 -3.65
N ASN A 6 20.03 9.28 -4.41
CA ASN A 6 19.32 10.56 -4.40
C ASN A 6 17.97 10.41 -5.13
N LEU A 7 17.09 11.41 -4.99
CA LEU A 7 15.75 11.38 -5.61
C LEU A 7 15.78 11.37 -7.14
N ALA A 8 16.79 11.96 -7.76
CA ALA A 8 16.89 11.98 -9.23
C ALA A 8 17.07 10.57 -9.80
N ILE A 9 17.83 9.70 -9.14
CA ILE A 9 17.99 8.30 -9.53
C ILE A 9 16.65 7.54 -9.43
N ILE A 10 15.87 7.79 -8.37
CA ILE A 10 14.56 7.17 -8.19
C ILE A 10 13.60 7.62 -9.30
N SER A 11 13.56 8.92 -9.60
CA SER A 11 12.73 9.46 -10.68
C SER A 11 13.15 8.92 -12.05
N GLU A 12 14.43 8.66 -12.28
CA GLU A 12 14.91 8.03 -13.52
C GLU A 12 14.50 6.55 -13.60
N MET A 13 14.64 5.80 -12.50
CA MET A 13 14.23 4.41 -12.41
C MET A 13 12.75 4.22 -12.77
N LEU A 14 11.88 5.16 -12.38
CA LEU A 14 10.44 5.12 -12.68
C LEU A 14 10.11 5.17 -14.18
N LYS A 15 11.03 5.66 -15.03
CA LYS A 15 10.78 5.77 -16.48
C LYS A 15 10.90 4.43 -17.22
N ASP A 16 11.74 3.52 -16.70
CA ASP A 16 12.06 2.24 -17.33
C ASP A 16 11.51 1.02 -16.55
N MET A 17 10.46 1.25 -15.74
CA MET A 17 9.84 0.17 -14.98
C MET A 17 9.11 -0.85 -15.87
N PRO A 18 9.16 -2.15 -15.54
CA PRO A 18 8.42 -3.18 -16.26
C PRO A 18 6.93 -2.86 -16.41
N VAL A 19 6.36 -3.25 -17.51
CA VAL A 19 4.92 -3.20 -17.78
C VAL A 19 4.33 -4.60 -17.75
N LYS A 20 3.01 -4.72 -17.60
CA LYS A 20 2.32 -6.01 -17.63
C LYS A 20 2.56 -6.73 -18.95
N ASP A 21 2.60 -8.06 -18.92
CA ASP A 21 2.68 -8.90 -20.10
C ASP A 21 1.29 -8.99 -20.78
N SER A 22 1.15 -8.31 -21.92
CA SER A 22 -0.09 -8.28 -22.69
C SER A 22 -0.44 -9.62 -23.36
N GLU A 23 0.54 -10.47 -23.66
CA GLU A 23 0.31 -11.80 -24.23
C GLU A 23 -0.25 -12.74 -23.16
N ALA A 24 0.35 -12.74 -21.96
CA ALA A 24 -0.17 -13.50 -20.81
C ALA A 24 -1.58 -13.04 -20.43
N GLU A 25 -1.83 -11.72 -20.42
CA GLU A 25 -3.16 -11.15 -20.21
C GLU A 25 -4.20 -11.68 -21.21
N ALA A 26 -3.89 -11.61 -22.51
CA ALA A 26 -4.80 -12.07 -23.55
C ALA A 26 -5.08 -13.59 -23.44
N LYS A 27 -4.07 -14.38 -23.14
CA LYS A 27 -4.21 -15.83 -22.93
C LYS A 27 -5.06 -16.14 -21.68
N ALA A 28 -4.86 -15.40 -20.58
CA ALA A 28 -5.66 -15.56 -19.37
C ALA A 28 -7.14 -15.21 -19.61
N ILE A 29 -7.43 -14.13 -20.35
CA ILE A 29 -8.79 -13.77 -20.75
C ILE A 29 -9.40 -14.85 -21.62
N ALA A 30 -8.67 -15.38 -22.61
CA ALA A 30 -9.14 -16.46 -23.47
C ALA A 30 -9.44 -17.74 -22.66
N HIS A 31 -8.62 -18.05 -21.65
CA HIS A 31 -8.86 -19.15 -20.73
C HIS A 31 -10.13 -18.96 -19.90
N GLN A 32 -10.33 -17.77 -19.30
CA GLN A 32 -11.53 -17.41 -18.54
C GLN A 32 -12.83 -17.65 -19.35
N ASN A 33 -12.81 -17.38 -20.63
CA ASN A 33 -13.96 -17.54 -21.51
C ASN A 33 -14.29 -19.02 -21.83
N GLN A 34 -13.39 -19.96 -21.53
CA GLN A 34 -13.58 -21.39 -21.72
C GLN A 34 -14.10 -22.12 -20.50
N LEU A 35 -14.00 -21.50 -19.31
CA LEU A 35 -14.41 -22.10 -18.03
C LEU A 35 -15.93 -22.29 -17.97
N THR A 36 -16.39 -23.30 -17.22
CA THR A 36 -17.81 -23.70 -17.09
C THR A 36 -18.62 -22.66 -16.30
N LYS A 37 -18.73 -21.45 -16.83
CA LYS A 37 -19.49 -20.35 -16.26
C LYS A 37 -19.98 -19.41 -17.38
N PRO A 38 -21.07 -18.66 -17.16
CA PRO A 38 -21.40 -17.54 -18.06
C PRO A 38 -20.26 -16.51 -18.08
N PRO A 39 -20.06 -15.82 -19.20
CA PRO A 39 -19.05 -14.75 -19.28
C PRO A 39 -19.24 -13.70 -18.17
N ARG A 40 -18.16 -13.33 -17.49
CA ARG A 40 -18.13 -12.34 -16.40
C ARG A 40 -18.97 -12.69 -15.16
N ALA A 41 -19.43 -13.94 -15.02
CA ALA A 41 -20.29 -14.35 -13.90
C ALA A 41 -19.58 -14.34 -12.53
N LEU A 42 -18.25 -14.44 -12.49
CA LEU A 42 -17.46 -14.30 -11.27
C LEU A 42 -16.99 -12.85 -11.00
N GLY A 43 -17.35 -11.89 -11.86
CA GLY A 43 -17.10 -10.47 -11.65
C GLY A 43 -15.63 -10.15 -11.41
N VAL A 44 -15.34 -9.46 -10.30
CA VAL A 44 -13.98 -9.02 -9.93
C VAL A 44 -12.99 -10.18 -9.77
N LEU A 45 -13.42 -11.39 -9.41
CA LEU A 45 -12.52 -12.54 -9.31
C LEU A 45 -11.84 -12.86 -10.65
N GLU A 46 -12.54 -12.66 -11.77
CA GLU A 46 -11.95 -12.85 -13.10
C GLU A 46 -10.86 -11.82 -13.38
N ASP A 47 -11.12 -10.56 -13.02
CA ASP A 47 -10.18 -9.47 -13.20
C ASP A 47 -8.93 -9.65 -12.34
N LEU A 48 -9.08 -10.10 -11.09
CA LEU A 48 -7.96 -10.38 -10.17
C LEU A 48 -7.04 -11.48 -10.71
N ALA A 49 -7.61 -12.58 -11.22
CA ALA A 49 -6.81 -13.67 -11.79
C ALA A 49 -6.07 -13.21 -13.05
N VAL A 50 -6.72 -12.48 -13.95
CA VAL A 50 -6.11 -11.92 -15.16
C VAL A 50 -5.03 -10.90 -14.81
N PHE A 51 -5.25 -10.07 -13.79
CA PHE A 51 -4.25 -9.12 -13.29
C PHE A 51 -2.97 -9.83 -12.83
N LEU A 52 -3.08 -10.86 -11.99
CA LEU A 52 -1.92 -11.63 -11.56
C LEU A 52 -1.22 -12.29 -12.75
N ALA A 53 -1.99 -12.92 -13.64
CA ALA A 53 -1.45 -13.54 -14.86
C ALA A 53 -0.62 -12.57 -15.67
N SER A 54 -1.11 -11.35 -15.87
CA SER A 54 -0.44 -10.32 -16.67
C SER A 54 0.86 -9.82 -16.03
N TRP A 55 0.90 -9.68 -14.70
CA TRP A 55 2.11 -9.23 -14.00
C TRP A 55 3.14 -10.32 -13.82
N GLN A 56 2.70 -11.56 -13.62
CA GLN A 56 3.61 -12.71 -13.50
C GLN A 56 4.08 -13.25 -14.86
N GLY A 57 3.54 -12.77 -15.99
CA GLY A 57 3.85 -13.29 -17.33
C GLY A 57 3.41 -14.76 -17.52
N LYS A 58 2.36 -15.20 -16.83
CA LYS A 58 1.89 -16.59 -16.81
C LYS A 58 0.39 -16.64 -17.11
N THR A 59 -0.03 -17.48 -18.06
CA THR A 59 -1.48 -17.71 -18.32
C THR A 59 -2.20 -18.23 -17.07
N MET A 60 -1.55 -19.10 -16.31
CA MET A 60 -2.02 -19.68 -15.04
C MET A 60 -1.17 -19.08 -13.91
N PRO A 61 -1.66 -18.03 -13.22
CA PRO A 61 -0.87 -17.37 -12.19
C PRO A 61 -0.66 -18.26 -10.96
N SER A 62 0.48 -18.08 -10.29
CA SER A 62 0.79 -18.68 -9.00
C SER A 62 0.41 -17.76 -7.84
N LEU A 63 0.11 -18.35 -6.68
CA LEU A 63 -0.07 -17.62 -5.44
C LEU A 63 0.35 -18.52 -4.24
N GLU A 64 1.47 -19.22 -4.39
CA GLU A 64 2.01 -20.12 -3.37
C GLU A 64 2.73 -19.33 -2.28
N THR A 65 3.56 -18.37 -2.69
CA THR A 65 4.38 -17.55 -1.78
C THR A 65 3.84 -16.12 -1.70
N ALA A 66 3.26 -15.75 -0.55
CA ALA A 66 2.78 -14.40 -0.27
C ALA A 66 3.56 -13.81 0.91
N GLN A 67 4.23 -12.67 0.71
CA GLN A 67 4.93 -11.96 1.78
C GLN A 67 4.11 -10.76 2.24
N ALA A 68 3.82 -10.66 3.54
CA ALA A 68 3.29 -9.47 4.19
C ALA A 68 4.42 -8.72 4.89
N ILE A 69 4.53 -7.42 4.67
CA ILE A 69 5.56 -6.58 5.31
C ILE A 69 4.86 -5.43 6.03
N VAL A 70 5.10 -5.32 7.34
CA VAL A 70 4.66 -4.18 8.16
C VAL A 70 5.87 -3.31 8.45
N PHE A 71 5.89 -2.11 7.89
CA PHE A 71 6.89 -1.10 8.18
C PHE A 71 6.45 -0.24 9.37
N ALA A 72 7.35 -0.01 10.34
CA ALA A 72 7.03 0.78 11.53
C ALA A 72 7.91 2.02 11.64
N GLY A 73 7.30 3.19 11.90
CA GLY A 73 7.99 4.48 12.00
C GLY A 73 7.40 5.41 13.05
N ASN A 74 8.20 6.33 13.57
CA ASN A 74 7.80 7.39 14.51
C ASN A 74 7.94 8.79 13.88
N HIS A 75 7.11 9.73 14.34
CA HIS A 75 6.90 11.00 13.65
C HIS A 75 7.03 12.21 14.59
N GLY A 76 7.84 13.18 14.18
CA GLY A 76 8.05 14.41 14.96
C GLY A 76 6.80 15.27 15.11
N VAL A 77 5.85 15.19 14.18
CA VAL A 77 4.57 15.92 14.27
C VAL A 77 3.75 15.53 15.51
N CYS A 78 4.02 14.37 16.12
CA CYS A 78 3.39 13.96 17.38
C CYS A 78 3.62 14.97 18.52
N ALA A 79 4.71 15.74 18.47
CA ALA A 79 4.95 16.83 19.41
C ALA A 79 3.88 17.93 19.36
N GLN A 80 3.09 17.99 18.28
CA GLN A 80 1.95 18.89 18.15
C GLN A 80 0.65 18.37 18.77
N GLY A 81 0.67 17.20 19.43
CA GLY A 81 -0.52 16.62 20.08
C GLY A 81 -1.60 16.13 19.11
N VAL A 82 -1.21 15.66 17.93
CA VAL A 82 -2.12 15.18 16.87
C VAL A 82 -2.65 13.76 17.06
N ASN A 83 -2.24 13.08 18.10
CA ASN A 83 -2.59 11.67 18.38
C ASN A 83 -2.96 11.46 19.85
N PRO A 84 -3.94 10.57 20.14
CA PRO A 84 -4.34 10.28 21.52
C PRO A 84 -3.39 9.34 22.28
N PHE A 85 -2.56 8.58 21.57
CA PHE A 85 -1.62 7.62 22.14
C PHE A 85 -0.18 8.15 22.10
N PRO A 86 0.67 7.80 23.10
CA PRO A 86 2.09 8.14 23.08
C PRO A 86 2.82 7.36 21.98
N GLN A 87 3.94 7.91 21.48
CA GLN A 87 4.74 7.27 20.41
C GLN A 87 5.34 5.92 20.81
N ASP A 88 5.55 5.68 22.10
CA ASP A 88 6.06 4.40 22.63
C ASP A 88 5.19 3.21 22.23
N VAL A 89 3.90 3.44 21.94
CA VAL A 89 2.99 2.42 21.44
C VAL A 89 3.48 1.81 20.12
N THR A 90 4.17 2.58 19.28
CA THR A 90 4.74 2.03 18.02
C THR A 90 5.74 0.89 18.33
N MET A 91 6.66 1.08 19.25
CA MET A 91 7.60 0.04 19.66
C MET A 91 6.89 -1.14 20.33
N GLN A 92 5.92 -0.86 21.20
CA GLN A 92 5.13 -1.90 21.88
C GLN A 92 4.38 -2.77 20.85
N MET A 93 3.85 -2.16 19.79
CA MET A 93 3.20 -2.91 18.71
C MET A 93 4.19 -3.73 17.89
N VAL A 94 5.40 -3.24 17.63
CA VAL A 94 6.45 -4.04 16.99
C VAL A 94 6.76 -5.30 17.80
N GLU A 95 6.87 -5.19 19.11
CA GLU A 95 7.07 -6.36 19.99
C GLU A 95 5.82 -7.28 20.00
N ASN A 96 4.62 -6.72 19.96
CA ASN A 96 3.39 -7.50 19.86
C ASN A 96 3.30 -8.27 18.53
N PHE A 97 3.69 -7.67 17.41
CA PHE A 97 3.78 -8.37 16.12
C PHE A 97 4.76 -9.54 16.16
N LYS A 98 5.95 -9.34 16.75
CA LYS A 98 6.96 -10.39 16.94
C LYS A 98 6.46 -11.52 17.83
N ALA A 99 5.66 -11.19 18.84
CA ALA A 99 5.07 -12.18 19.75
C ALA A 99 3.84 -12.91 19.14
N GLY A 100 3.38 -12.53 17.95
CA GLY A 100 2.21 -13.14 17.31
C GLY A 100 0.86 -12.68 17.88
N GLY A 101 0.83 -11.57 18.63
CA GLY A 101 -0.35 -11.11 19.38
C GLY A 101 -1.28 -10.16 18.64
N ALA A 102 -0.92 -9.67 17.48
CA ALA A 102 -1.70 -8.67 16.74
C ALA A 102 -2.69 -9.28 15.75
N ALA A 103 -3.64 -8.48 15.28
CA ALA A 103 -4.63 -8.92 14.31
C ALA A 103 -3.99 -9.39 12.99
N ILE A 104 -2.96 -8.69 12.50
CA ILE A 104 -2.27 -9.08 11.28
C ILE A 104 -1.64 -10.47 11.38
N ASN A 105 -1.10 -10.87 12.54
CA ASN A 105 -0.54 -12.20 12.73
C ASN A 105 -1.59 -13.29 12.47
N GLN A 106 -2.79 -13.12 13.06
CA GLN A 106 -3.90 -14.08 12.93
C GLN A 106 -4.40 -14.16 11.49
N ILE A 107 -4.53 -12.98 10.84
CA ILE A 107 -5.04 -12.92 9.46
C ILE A 107 -4.01 -13.47 8.47
N CYS A 108 -2.71 -13.21 8.66
CA CYS A 108 -1.65 -13.81 7.85
C CYS A 108 -1.62 -15.34 7.97
N GLU A 109 -1.77 -15.88 9.19
CA GLU A 109 -1.87 -17.32 9.39
C GLU A 109 -3.02 -17.94 8.60
N VAL A 110 -4.23 -17.34 8.69
CA VAL A 110 -5.42 -17.85 7.96
C VAL A 110 -5.29 -17.65 6.46
N SER A 111 -4.75 -16.54 5.99
CA SER A 111 -4.60 -16.24 4.56
C SER A 111 -3.37 -16.88 3.92
N GLY A 112 -2.46 -17.45 4.72
CA GLY A 112 -1.23 -18.09 4.25
C GLY A 112 -0.21 -17.08 3.72
N ALA A 113 -0.01 -15.96 4.42
CA ALA A 113 1.03 -14.97 4.13
C ALA A 113 2.13 -15.02 5.20
N ASP A 114 3.39 -14.94 4.77
CA ASP A 114 4.55 -14.85 5.67
C ASP A 114 4.73 -13.40 6.13
N LEU A 115 4.61 -13.16 7.44
CA LEU A 115 4.71 -11.82 8.01
C LEU A 115 6.14 -11.44 8.36
N THR A 116 6.58 -10.31 7.86
CA THR A 116 7.83 -9.63 8.23
C THR A 116 7.52 -8.27 8.84
N VAL A 117 8.19 -7.90 9.93
CA VAL A 117 8.04 -6.58 10.57
C VAL A 117 9.38 -5.84 10.53
N VAL A 118 9.38 -4.63 9.98
CA VAL A 118 10.58 -3.83 9.73
C VAL A 118 10.47 -2.49 10.47
N PRO A 119 11.07 -2.36 11.67
CA PRO A 119 11.15 -1.08 12.38
C PRO A 119 12.20 -0.17 11.74
N LEU A 120 11.88 1.12 11.58
CA LEU A 120 12.73 2.13 10.97
C LEU A 120 13.10 3.22 11.97
N SER A 121 14.24 3.04 12.65
CA SER A 121 14.83 4.01 13.59
C SER A 121 13.82 4.62 14.57
N LEU A 122 13.08 3.77 15.28
CA LEU A 122 11.95 4.20 16.13
C LEU A 122 12.39 5.14 17.26
N GLU A 123 13.65 5.08 17.70
CA GLU A 123 14.24 5.95 18.71
C GLU A 123 14.46 7.38 18.19
N THR A 124 14.47 7.57 16.87
CA THR A 124 14.71 8.85 16.23
C THR A 124 13.54 9.17 15.30
N PRO A 125 12.45 9.79 15.80
CA PRO A 125 11.33 10.21 14.95
C PRO A 125 11.78 11.10 13.78
N THR A 126 10.98 11.19 12.72
CA THR A 126 11.19 12.21 11.68
C THR A 126 11.10 13.62 12.29
N ALA A 127 11.54 14.66 11.57
CA ALA A 127 11.33 16.01 12.02
C ALA A 127 9.83 16.38 12.03
N ASP A 128 9.47 17.40 12.82
CA ASP A 128 8.14 17.97 12.85
C ASP A 128 7.95 18.84 11.60
N PHE A 129 7.12 18.43 10.67
CA PHE A 129 6.91 19.11 9.38
C PHE A 129 6.34 20.52 9.53
N THR A 130 5.84 20.91 10.71
CA THR A 130 5.47 22.32 10.95
C THR A 130 6.69 23.23 11.14
N LYS A 131 7.87 22.65 11.38
CA LYS A 131 9.13 23.36 11.67
C LYS A 131 10.18 23.15 10.58
N ASP A 132 10.31 21.91 10.08
CA ASP A 132 11.29 21.54 9.06
C ASP A 132 10.72 20.44 8.15
N GLU A 133 11.37 20.11 7.03
CA GLU A 133 10.98 18.93 6.24
C GLU A 133 11.07 17.68 7.11
N ALA A 134 10.10 16.76 6.98
CA ALA A 134 10.00 15.58 7.83
C ALA A 134 11.27 14.70 7.75
N MET A 135 11.88 14.63 6.59
CA MET A 135 13.12 13.88 6.34
C MET A 135 14.08 14.70 5.47
N SER A 136 15.37 14.56 5.69
CA SER A 136 16.38 14.93 4.70
C SER A 136 16.28 14.00 3.48
N GLU A 137 16.87 14.41 2.34
CA GLU A 137 16.93 13.54 1.16
C GLU A 137 17.66 12.21 1.44
N ILE A 138 18.68 12.24 2.30
CA ILE A 138 19.44 11.06 2.71
C ILE A 138 18.55 10.10 3.49
N GLU A 139 17.85 10.59 4.51
CA GLU A 139 16.94 9.75 5.33
C GLU A 139 15.81 9.14 4.51
N LEU A 140 15.25 9.92 3.58
CA LEU A 140 14.23 9.42 2.65
C LEU A 140 14.78 8.28 1.77
N CYS A 141 15.95 8.49 1.16
CA CYS A 141 16.58 7.48 0.32
C CYS A 141 16.96 6.22 1.10
N GLU A 142 17.47 6.37 2.33
CA GLU A 142 17.79 5.23 3.21
C GLU A 142 16.54 4.44 3.59
N ALA A 143 15.45 5.11 3.95
CA ALA A 143 14.20 4.45 4.28
C ALA A 143 13.59 3.73 3.06
N MET A 144 13.64 4.34 1.87
CA MET A 144 13.22 3.68 0.62
C MET A 144 14.11 2.47 0.30
N GLU A 145 15.43 2.55 0.51
CA GLU A 145 16.35 1.44 0.28
C GLU A 145 16.06 0.26 1.22
N ILE A 146 15.76 0.53 2.50
CA ILE A 146 15.34 -0.51 3.46
C ILE A 146 14.06 -1.21 2.94
N GLY A 147 13.07 -0.44 2.50
CA GLY A 147 11.85 -1.00 1.93
C GLY A 147 12.11 -1.85 0.69
N PHE A 148 12.96 -1.37 -0.22
CA PHE A 148 13.35 -2.08 -1.43
C PHE A 148 14.01 -3.42 -1.12
N GLN A 149 14.93 -3.44 -0.16
CA GLN A 149 15.66 -4.64 0.26
C GLN A 149 14.82 -5.64 1.08
N SER A 150 13.68 -5.19 1.62
CA SER A 150 12.80 -6.05 2.42
C SER A 150 11.92 -6.98 1.58
N VAL A 151 11.85 -6.76 0.27
CA VAL A 151 11.00 -7.54 -0.63
C VAL A 151 11.68 -8.86 -1.00
N ASN A 152 10.97 -9.97 -0.76
CA ASN A 152 11.36 -11.28 -1.29
C ASN A 152 11.02 -11.33 -2.80
N LEU A 153 12.06 -11.33 -3.64
CA LEU A 153 11.88 -11.33 -5.10
C LEU A 153 11.37 -12.67 -5.66
N ASP A 154 11.29 -13.71 -4.85
CA ASP A 154 10.69 -15.01 -5.21
C ASP A 154 9.22 -15.10 -4.78
N ALA A 155 8.64 -14.05 -4.19
CA ALA A 155 7.24 -14.02 -3.82
C ALA A 155 6.32 -13.86 -5.05
N ASP A 156 5.15 -14.50 -5.00
CA ASP A 156 4.10 -14.34 -6.03
C ASP A 156 3.30 -13.04 -5.86
N ILE A 157 3.26 -12.50 -4.63
CA ILE A 157 2.58 -11.25 -4.27
C ILE A 157 3.18 -10.66 -2.98
N ILE A 158 3.26 -9.32 -2.91
CA ILE A 158 3.68 -8.59 -1.72
C ILE A 158 2.50 -7.85 -1.12
N LEU A 159 2.27 -8.00 0.19
CA LEU A 159 1.28 -7.25 0.95
C LEU A 159 1.98 -6.19 1.78
N LEU A 160 1.52 -4.95 1.72
CA LEU A 160 2.14 -3.84 2.46
C LEU A 160 1.21 -3.31 3.54
N GLY A 161 1.73 -3.32 4.75
CA GLY A 161 1.13 -2.77 5.95
C GLY A 161 2.06 -1.76 6.63
N GLU A 162 1.57 -1.10 7.65
CA GLU A 162 2.29 -0.06 8.37
C GLU A 162 1.92 -0.01 9.85
N MET A 163 2.78 0.58 10.64
CA MET A 163 2.54 0.94 12.04
C MET A 163 3.25 2.25 12.37
N GLY A 164 2.53 3.20 12.95
CA GLY A 164 3.15 4.44 13.41
C GLY A 164 2.15 5.37 14.08
N ILE A 165 2.38 5.71 15.35
CA ILE A 165 1.55 6.70 16.03
C ILE A 165 1.73 8.06 15.34
N GLY A 166 0.62 8.68 14.92
CA GLY A 166 0.60 9.97 14.20
C GLY A 166 0.58 9.84 12.67
N ASN A 167 0.74 8.64 12.11
CA ASN A 167 0.83 8.45 10.66
C ASN A 167 -0.45 8.83 9.88
N SER A 168 -1.64 8.80 10.50
CA SER A 168 -2.86 9.29 9.87
C SER A 168 -2.79 10.80 9.56
N THR A 169 -2.13 11.58 10.42
CA THR A 169 -1.89 13.02 10.16
C THR A 169 -0.92 13.21 9.00
N ILE A 170 0.16 12.43 8.97
CA ILE A 170 1.15 12.44 7.87
C ILE A 170 0.49 12.04 6.55
N SER A 171 -0.31 10.98 6.55
CA SER A 171 -1.03 10.52 5.35
C SER A 171 -1.99 11.56 4.80
N SER A 172 -2.71 12.25 5.69
CA SER A 172 -3.57 13.37 5.30
C SER A 172 -2.75 14.55 4.75
N ALA A 173 -1.57 14.84 5.33
CA ALA A 173 -0.67 15.88 4.82
C ALA A 173 -0.13 15.55 3.42
N LEU A 174 0.26 14.28 3.19
CA LEU A 174 0.67 13.81 1.85
C LEU A 174 -0.48 13.94 0.84
N ALA A 175 -1.68 13.49 1.19
CA ALA A 175 -2.85 13.59 0.32
C ALA A 175 -3.17 15.06 -0.01
N THR A 176 -3.16 15.95 1.00
CA THR A 176 -3.35 17.40 0.82
C THR A 176 -2.29 17.98 -0.12
N SER A 177 -1.02 17.60 0.07
CA SER A 177 0.09 18.14 -0.73
C SER A 177 0.04 17.68 -2.19
N VAL A 178 -0.24 16.37 -2.43
CA VAL A 178 -0.19 15.77 -3.78
C VAL A 178 -1.44 16.10 -4.59
N PHE A 179 -2.62 16.02 -3.98
CA PHE A 179 -3.92 16.15 -4.68
C PHE A 179 -4.62 17.48 -4.44
N GLY A 180 -4.17 18.27 -3.46
CA GLY A 180 -4.80 19.54 -3.11
C GLY A 180 -6.05 19.35 -2.23
N GLY A 181 -6.91 20.37 -2.22
CA GLY A 181 -8.06 20.44 -1.32
C GLY A 181 -7.69 20.98 0.07
N SER A 182 -8.67 21.09 0.98
CA SER A 182 -8.42 21.44 2.36
C SER A 182 -7.95 20.25 3.18
N ALA A 183 -7.12 20.46 4.19
CA ALA A 183 -6.70 19.39 5.08
C ALA A 183 -7.87 18.67 5.77
N GLU A 184 -8.96 19.40 6.07
CA GLU A 184 -10.19 18.86 6.64
C GLU A 184 -10.82 17.75 5.79
N SER A 185 -10.70 17.82 4.45
CA SER A 185 -11.23 16.81 3.53
C SER A 185 -10.52 15.46 3.63
N TRP A 186 -9.27 15.46 4.11
CA TRP A 186 -8.42 14.29 4.18
C TRP A 186 -8.31 13.68 5.57
N VAL A 187 -8.61 14.50 6.61
CA VAL A 187 -8.47 14.07 8.01
C VAL A 187 -9.64 13.20 8.44
N GLY A 188 -9.31 12.13 9.16
CA GLY A 188 -10.25 11.26 9.83
C GLY A 188 -9.90 11.01 11.30
N ALA A 189 -10.63 10.09 11.91
CA ALA A 189 -10.47 9.76 13.32
C ALA A 189 -9.10 9.12 13.64
N GLY A 190 -8.51 8.42 12.67
CA GLY A 190 -7.30 7.64 12.91
C GLY A 190 -7.50 6.65 14.05
N THR A 191 -6.62 6.67 15.06
CA THR A 191 -6.69 5.81 16.25
C THR A 191 -7.77 6.23 17.27
N GLY A 192 -8.66 7.18 16.95
CA GLY A 192 -9.79 7.55 17.80
C GLY A 192 -9.89 9.03 18.18
N SER A 193 -9.30 9.93 17.38
CA SER A 193 -9.48 11.38 17.57
C SER A 193 -10.96 11.78 17.42
N ASP A 194 -11.46 12.55 18.38
CA ASP A 194 -12.77 13.18 18.30
C ASP A 194 -12.80 14.35 17.30
N GLN A 195 -13.90 15.04 17.13
CA GLN A 195 -14.04 16.18 16.21
C GLN A 195 -13.03 17.29 16.48
N LYS A 196 -12.70 17.58 17.77
CA LYS A 196 -11.71 18.60 18.12
C LYS A 196 -10.32 18.15 17.74
N GLY A 197 -9.98 16.88 17.96
CA GLY A 197 -8.71 16.29 17.54
C GLY A 197 -8.56 16.28 16.02
N GLN A 198 -9.62 16.00 15.27
CA GLN A 198 -9.61 16.06 13.81
C GLN A 198 -9.41 17.50 13.31
N ALA A 199 -10.11 18.50 13.87
CA ALA A 199 -9.91 19.91 13.54
C ALA A 199 -8.49 20.37 13.88
N HIS A 200 -7.92 19.90 15.00
CA HIS A 200 -6.55 20.16 15.37
C HIS A 200 -5.55 19.56 14.35
N LYS A 201 -5.72 18.29 13.96
CA LYS A 201 -4.92 17.66 12.91
C LYS A 201 -4.94 18.50 11.61
N ALA A 202 -6.13 18.92 11.18
CA ALA A 202 -6.28 19.73 9.96
C ALA A 202 -5.50 21.05 10.09
N ALA A 203 -5.59 21.75 11.22
CA ALA A 203 -4.84 22.99 11.47
C ALA A 203 -3.32 22.77 11.42
N ILE A 204 -2.82 21.68 12.00
CA ILE A 204 -1.39 21.33 11.97
C ILE A 204 -0.93 21.01 10.54
N ILE A 205 -1.73 20.32 9.75
CA ILE A 205 -1.44 20.07 8.33
C ILE A 205 -1.36 21.36 7.54
N GLU A 206 -2.34 22.28 7.73
CA GLU A 206 -2.33 23.59 7.06
C GLU A 206 -1.09 24.42 7.42
N LEU A 207 -0.61 24.37 8.67
CA LEU A 207 0.65 25.00 9.06
C LEU A 207 1.84 24.41 8.27
N GLY A 208 1.93 23.11 8.12
CA GLY A 208 2.95 22.45 7.31
C GLY A 208 2.87 22.83 5.83
N ILE A 209 1.68 22.80 5.25
CA ILE A 209 1.45 23.21 3.85
C ILE A 209 1.82 24.69 3.64
N LYS A 210 1.46 25.56 4.58
CA LYS A 210 1.85 26.98 4.53
C LYS A 210 3.37 27.17 4.57
N LYS A 211 4.08 26.33 5.36
CA LYS A 211 5.54 26.42 5.51
C LYS A 211 6.28 25.93 4.27
N HIS A 212 5.94 24.76 3.75
CA HIS A 212 6.69 24.09 2.69
C HIS A 212 6.11 24.32 1.29
N GLY A 213 4.89 24.86 1.18
CA GLY A 213 4.09 24.85 -0.04
C GLY A 213 3.61 23.45 -0.38
N SER A 214 2.66 23.34 -1.30
CA SER A 214 2.27 22.06 -1.87
C SER A 214 3.43 21.48 -2.67
N ARG A 215 3.78 20.25 -2.36
CA ARG A 215 4.84 19.48 -3.03
C ARG A 215 4.19 18.32 -3.79
N LYS A 216 4.85 17.85 -4.82
CA LYS A 216 4.41 16.66 -5.58
C LYS A 216 5.49 15.58 -5.54
N GLY A 217 5.10 14.35 -5.85
CA GLY A 217 6.02 13.25 -5.95
C GLY A 217 6.83 13.01 -4.67
N LEU A 218 8.05 12.58 -4.84
CA LEU A 218 8.96 12.27 -3.73
C LEU A 218 9.31 13.50 -2.86
N LYS A 219 9.18 14.73 -3.40
CA LYS A 219 9.35 15.93 -2.60
C LYS A 219 8.22 16.15 -1.59
N ALA A 220 7.00 15.65 -1.87
CA ALA A 220 5.94 15.63 -0.87
C ALA A 220 6.26 14.63 0.24
N LEU A 221 6.77 13.45 -0.11
CA LEU A 221 7.19 12.43 0.85
C LEU A 221 8.32 12.93 1.75
N GLN A 222 9.30 13.65 1.19
CA GLN A 222 10.38 14.28 1.94
C GLN A 222 9.85 15.30 2.96
N ALA A 223 8.94 16.18 2.52
CA ALA A 223 8.47 17.28 3.34
C ALA A 223 7.49 16.83 4.44
N PHE A 224 6.63 15.85 4.17
CA PHE A 224 5.49 15.50 5.03
C PHE A 224 5.44 14.04 5.47
N GLY A 225 6.20 13.14 4.85
CA GLY A 225 6.07 11.70 5.05
C GLY A 225 6.73 11.15 6.30
N GLY A 226 6.57 9.83 6.50
CA GLY A 226 7.25 9.03 7.49
C GLY A 226 8.23 8.03 6.87
N ARG A 227 9.18 7.52 7.67
CA ARG A 227 10.13 6.50 7.18
C ARG A 227 9.42 5.22 6.74
N GLU A 228 8.36 4.80 7.43
CA GLU A 228 7.56 3.64 7.04
C GLU A 228 6.85 3.85 5.69
N GLN A 229 6.39 5.07 5.41
CA GLN A 229 5.79 5.42 4.14
C GLN A 229 6.84 5.46 3.01
N ALA A 230 8.04 5.93 3.31
CA ALA A 230 9.16 5.88 2.39
C ALA A 230 9.58 4.43 2.09
N ALA A 231 9.62 3.56 3.10
CA ALA A 231 9.89 2.15 2.93
C ALA A 231 8.81 1.44 2.09
N ILE A 232 7.53 1.78 2.27
CA ILE A 232 6.44 1.31 1.40
C ILE A 232 6.70 1.70 -0.06
N CYS A 233 7.11 2.96 -0.34
CA CYS A 233 7.50 3.36 -1.69
C CYS A 233 8.65 2.51 -2.24
N GLY A 234 9.67 2.26 -1.43
CA GLY A 234 10.80 1.42 -1.81
C GLY A 234 10.38 -0.02 -2.14
N ALA A 235 9.51 -0.61 -1.32
CA ALA A 235 8.98 -1.95 -1.54
C ALA A 235 8.12 -2.04 -2.82
N ILE A 236 7.30 -1.02 -3.10
CA ILE A 236 6.53 -0.91 -4.36
C ILE A 236 7.49 -0.93 -5.56
N LEU A 237 8.59 -0.17 -5.51
CA LEU A 237 9.57 -0.12 -6.61
C LEU A 237 10.31 -1.45 -6.78
N ALA A 238 10.67 -2.13 -5.69
CA ALA A 238 11.29 -3.45 -5.74
C ALA A 238 10.37 -4.49 -6.39
N ALA A 239 9.14 -4.57 -5.94
CA ALA A 239 8.14 -5.47 -6.50
C ALA A 239 7.88 -5.17 -7.99
N ARG A 240 7.78 -3.88 -8.36
CA ARG A 240 7.63 -3.47 -9.76
C ARG A 240 8.79 -3.93 -10.63
N SER A 241 10.05 -3.74 -10.15
CA SER A 241 11.24 -4.15 -10.88
C SER A 241 11.29 -5.65 -11.16
N ALA A 242 10.67 -6.45 -10.30
CA ALA A 242 10.55 -7.90 -10.43
C ALA A 242 9.21 -8.35 -11.04
N SER A 243 8.35 -7.42 -11.49
CA SER A 243 7.01 -7.71 -12.01
C SER A 243 6.12 -8.46 -11.01
N ILE A 244 6.31 -8.24 -9.71
CA ILE A 244 5.53 -8.85 -8.63
C ILE A 244 4.32 -7.94 -8.32
N PRO A 245 3.08 -8.47 -8.29
CA PRO A 245 1.91 -7.75 -7.83
C PRO A 245 2.06 -7.28 -6.37
N VAL A 246 1.55 -6.08 -6.08
CA VAL A 246 1.50 -5.52 -4.72
C VAL A 246 0.05 -5.38 -4.28
N LEU A 247 -0.23 -5.69 -3.02
CA LEU A 247 -1.52 -5.49 -2.38
C LEU A 247 -1.35 -4.49 -1.23
N LEU A 248 -1.80 -3.25 -1.45
CA LEU A 248 -1.77 -2.17 -0.47
C LEU A 248 -2.95 -2.31 0.50
N ASP A 249 -2.73 -2.05 1.78
CA ASP A 249 -3.75 -2.20 2.82
C ASP A 249 -4.88 -1.15 2.70
N GLY A 250 -4.87 -0.14 3.51
CA GLY A 250 -5.91 0.88 3.63
C GLY A 250 -5.42 2.30 3.34
N PHE A 251 -5.98 3.28 4.06
CA PHE A 251 -5.72 4.70 3.83
C PHE A 251 -4.23 5.05 3.89
N ILE A 252 -3.53 4.60 4.94
CA ILE A 252 -2.13 4.98 5.18
C ILE A 252 -1.21 4.43 4.07
N CYS A 253 -1.33 3.14 3.73
CA CYS A 253 -0.55 2.54 2.64
C CYS A 253 -0.87 3.16 1.28
N THR A 254 -2.14 3.50 1.04
CA THR A 254 -2.56 4.19 -0.20
C THR A 254 -1.97 5.60 -0.26
N ALA A 255 -1.97 6.34 0.85
CA ALA A 255 -1.36 7.67 0.95
C ALA A 255 0.18 7.60 0.82
N ALA A 256 0.80 6.54 1.36
CA ALA A 256 2.23 6.29 1.17
C ALA A 256 2.61 6.07 -0.30
N ALA A 257 1.72 5.47 -1.10
CA ALA A 257 1.93 5.25 -2.53
C ALA A 257 1.65 6.51 -3.39
N ALA A 258 0.90 7.48 -2.87
CA ALA A 258 0.52 8.69 -3.61
C ALA A 258 1.70 9.51 -4.16
N PRO A 259 2.85 9.65 -3.47
CA PRO A 259 4.04 10.28 -4.03
C PRO A 259 4.54 9.62 -5.31
N LEU A 260 4.60 8.29 -5.37
CA LEU A 260 5.00 7.58 -6.59
C LEU A 260 4.01 7.82 -7.74
N PHE A 261 2.70 7.82 -7.45
CA PHE A 261 1.67 8.19 -8.42
C PHE A 261 1.85 9.63 -8.91
N GLY A 262 2.26 10.54 -8.05
CA GLY A 262 2.57 11.94 -8.39
C GLY A 262 3.81 12.10 -9.28
N GLU A 263 4.77 11.17 -9.23
CA GLU A 263 5.92 11.11 -10.16
C GLU A 263 5.51 10.51 -11.52
N SER A 264 4.77 9.42 -11.49
CA SER A 264 4.25 8.74 -12.69
C SER A 264 2.96 8.00 -12.36
N HIS A 265 1.89 8.27 -13.08
CA HIS A 265 0.60 7.61 -12.88
C HIS A 265 0.69 6.09 -13.05
N SER A 266 1.56 5.60 -13.93
CA SER A 266 1.78 4.18 -14.17
C SER A 266 2.59 3.47 -13.07
N SER A 267 3.19 4.21 -12.13
CA SER A 267 4.02 3.63 -11.06
C SER A 267 3.28 2.60 -10.21
N LEU A 268 1.96 2.70 -10.12
CA LEU A 268 1.09 1.84 -9.33
C LEU A 268 0.24 0.87 -10.17
N ASP A 269 0.61 0.59 -11.41
CA ASP A 269 -0.17 -0.31 -12.28
C ASP A 269 -0.15 -1.77 -11.82
N HIS A 270 0.88 -2.18 -11.09
CA HIS A 270 1.00 -3.52 -10.48
C HIS A 270 0.41 -3.58 -9.06
N CYS A 271 -0.23 -2.49 -8.59
CA CYS A 271 -0.80 -2.41 -7.25
C CYS A 271 -2.31 -2.63 -7.25
N LEU A 272 -2.76 -3.48 -6.35
CA LEU A 272 -4.14 -3.66 -5.92
C LEU A 272 -4.34 -2.99 -4.55
N PHE A 273 -5.58 -2.66 -4.20
CA PHE A 273 -5.94 -2.02 -2.94
C PHE A 273 -6.85 -2.96 -2.15
N GLY A 274 -6.40 -3.41 -0.98
CA GLY A 274 -7.00 -4.50 -0.22
C GLY A 274 -8.40 -4.18 0.27
N HIS A 275 -8.58 -3.05 0.95
CA HIS A 275 -9.89 -2.67 1.45
C HIS A 275 -10.12 -1.16 1.44
N LEU A 276 -11.38 -0.77 1.35
CA LEU A 276 -11.81 0.60 1.61
C LEU A 276 -11.86 0.83 3.12
N SER A 277 -10.90 1.62 3.63
CA SER A 277 -10.93 2.05 5.04
C SER A 277 -12.07 3.03 5.29
N THR A 278 -12.59 3.05 6.51
CA THR A 278 -13.59 4.06 6.93
C THR A 278 -12.98 5.44 7.17
N GLU A 279 -11.66 5.62 7.03
CA GLU A 279 -11.04 6.94 7.01
C GLU A 279 -11.59 7.73 5.81
N PRO A 280 -12.19 8.93 6.03
CA PRO A 280 -12.91 9.66 4.96
C PRO A 280 -12.05 9.95 3.75
N GLY A 281 -10.78 10.32 3.97
CA GLY A 281 -9.83 10.60 2.90
C GLY A 281 -9.52 9.43 1.99
N HIS A 282 -9.75 8.17 2.41
CA HIS A 282 -9.37 7.00 1.62
C HIS A 282 -10.19 6.88 0.33
N LYS A 283 -11.50 7.10 0.41
CA LYS A 283 -12.37 7.08 -0.77
C LYS A 283 -11.93 8.12 -1.80
N PHE A 284 -11.72 9.36 -1.35
CA PHE A 284 -11.27 10.44 -2.23
C PHE A 284 -9.89 10.15 -2.84
N LEU A 285 -8.99 9.52 -2.07
CA LEU A 285 -7.65 9.15 -2.53
C LEU A 285 -7.70 8.10 -3.64
N LEU A 286 -8.50 7.05 -3.46
CA LEU A 286 -8.73 6.04 -4.49
C LEU A 286 -9.36 6.63 -5.76
N GLU A 287 -10.38 7.48 -5.62
CA GLU A 287 -11.03 8.18 -6.72
C GLU A 287 -10.03 9.08 -7.48
N ALA A 288 -9.19 9.85 -6.77
CA ALA A 288 -8.18 10.71 -7.37
C ALA A 288 -7.12 9.93 -8.17
N MET A 289 -6.82 8.71 -7.76
CA MET A 289 -5.89 7.82 -8.47
C MET A 289 -6.57 6.91 -9.50
N GLY A 290 -7.91 6.97 -9.65
CA GLY A 290 -8.65 6.08 -10.56
C GLY A 290 -8.58 4.61 -10.14
N LYS A 291 -8.48 4.32 -8.84
CA LYS A 291 -8.35 2.98 -8.26
C LYS A 291 -9.59 2.60 -7.44
N SER A 292 -9.73 1.32 -7.17
CA SER A 292 -10.82 0.77 -6.34
C SER A 292 -10.29 -0.29 -5.39
N ALA A 293 -10.90 -0.41 -4.21
CA ALA A 293 -10.55 -1.43 -3.23
C ALA A 293 -11.31 -2.74 -3.50
N ILE A 294 -10.67 -3.88 -3.13
CA ILE A 294 -11.27 -5.22 -3.27
C ILE A 294 -12.38 -5.42 -2.24
N LEU A 295 -12.16 -5.00 -0.99
CA LEU A 295 -13.08 -5.23 0.13
C LEU A 295 -13.63 -3.92 0.69
N ASN A 296 -14.85 -3.99 1.24
CA ASN A 296 -15.44 -2.93 2.06
C ASN A 296 -16.09 -3.59 3.29
N LEU A 297 -15.35 -3.63 4.40
CA LEU A 297 -15.73 -4.29 5.66
C LEU A 297 -15.78 -3.32 6.83
N ASN A 298 -15.82 -2.01 6.57
CA ASN A 298 -15.80 -0.95 7.58
C ASN A 298 -14.60 -1.01 8.53
N MET A 299 -13.45 -1.51 8.06
CA MET A 299 -12.21 -1.59 8.81
C MET A 299 -11.44 -0.27 8.76
N ARG A 300 -10.62 -0.03 9.80
CA ARG A 300 -9.69 1.12 9.89
C ARG A 300 -8.50 0.87 10.81
N LEU A 301 -8.09 -0.38 10.97
CA LEU A 301 -7.00 -0.72 11.89
C LEU A 301 -5.63 -0.36 11.31
N GLY A 302 -5.38 -0.66 10.04
CA GLY A 302 -4.04 -0.65 9.44
C GLY A 302 -3.34 -2.01 9.62
N GLU A 303 -2.04 -1.99 9.84
CA GLU A 303 -1.18 -3.16 10.07
C GLU A 303 -1.06 -4.11 8.86
N GLY A 304 -1.70 -3.83 7.72
CA GLY A 304 -1.82 -4.75 6.59
C GLY A 304 -3.02 -5.69 6.66
N THR A 305 -3.92 -5.50 7.65
CA THR A 305 -5.03 -6.43 7.93
C THR A 305 -6.02 -6.55 6.79
N GLY A 306 -6.36 -5.46 6.12
CA GLY A 306 -7.26 -5.48 4.96
C GLY A 306 -6.62 -6.11 3.74
N ALA A 307 -5.31 -5.91 3.54
CA ALA A 307 -4.56 -6.58 2.49
C ALA A 307 -4.52 -8.08 2.72
N ALA A 308 -4.21 -8.52 3.93
CA ALA A 308 -4.17 -9.96 4.26
C ALA A 308 -5.54 -10.64 4.12
N LEU A 309 -6.65 -9.96 4.44
CA LEU A 309 -8.00 -10.48 4.17
C LEU A 309 -8.29 -10.56 2.66
N ALA A 310 -7.91 -9.52 1.89
CA ALA A 310 -8.11 -9.49 0.45
C ALA A 310 -7.29 -10.58 -0.27
N LEU A 311 -6.15 -11.01 0.27
CA LEU A 311 -5.38 -12.13 -0.24
C LEU A 311 -6.22 -13.41 -0.35
N SER A 312 -7.10 -13.69 0.63
CA SER A 312 -8.00 -14.86 0.59
C SER A 312 -8.98 -14.80 -0.60
N ILE A 313 -9.44 -13.61 -0.97
CA ILE A 313 -10.26 -13.41 -2.17
C ILE A 313 -9.45 -13.62 -3.44
N ILE A 314 -8.21 -13.12 -3.48
CA ILE A 314 -7.31 -13.32 -4.62
C ILE A 314 -6.96 -14.82 -4.77
N ARG A 315 -6.71 -15.54 -3.67
CA ARG A 315 -6.51 -17.02 -3.69
C ARG A 315 -7.72 -17.74 -4.28
N SER A 316 -8.94 -17.32 -3.91
CA SER A 316 -10.17 -17.88 -4.49
C SER A 316 -10.28 -17.59 -5.98
N ALA A 317 -9.90 -16.37 -6.43
CA ALA A 317 -9.88 -16.00 -7.84
C ALA A 317 -8.90 -16.87 -8.65
N VAL A 318 -7.67 -17.04 -8.15
CA VAL A 318 -6.64 -17.90 -8.77
C VAL A 318 -7.07 -19.38 -8.78
N ALA A 319 -7.65 -19.88 -7.69
CA ALA A 319 -8.15 -21.25 -7.62
C ALA A 319 -9.26 -21.50 -8.65
N CYS A 320 -10.21 -20.58 -8.79
CA CYS A 320 -11.24 -20.67 -9.84
C CYS A 320 -10.61 -20.64 -11.24
N HIS A 321 -9.69 -19.71 -11.48
CA HIS A 321 -9.01 -19.60 -12.78
C HIS A 321 -8.25 -20.86 -13.17
N ASN A 322 -7.46 -21.39 -12.25
CA ASN A 322 -6.55 -22.49 -12.54
C ASN A 322 -7.24 -23.85 -12.52
N ASN A 323 -8.27 -24.07 -11.69
CA ASN A 323 -8.78 -25.41 -11.40
C ASN A 323 -10.21 -25.65 -11.91
N MET A 324 -10.95 -24.63 -12.32
CA MET A 324 -12.26 -24.87 -12.95
C MET A 324 -12.11 -25.62 -14.26
N ALA A 325 -13.02 -26.58 -14.50
CA ALA A 325 -13.09 -27.25 -15.79
C ALA A 325 -13.53 -26.29 -16.91
N THR A 326 -13.03 -26.52 -18.11
CA THR A 326 -13.57 -25.89 -19.31
C THR A 326 -14.87 -26.59 -19.76
N PHE A 327 -15.71 -25.92 -20.55
CA PHE A 327 -16.88 -26.57 -21.17
C PHE A 327 -16.49 -27.87 -21.87
N LYS A 328 -15.38 -27.85 -22.60
CA LYS A 328 -14.87 -29.02 -23.33
C LYS A 328 -14.45 -30.15 -22.39
N SER A 329 -13.67 -29.86 -21.34
CA SER A 329 -13.15 -30.88 -20.43
C SER A 329 -14.24 -31.49 -19.54
N ALA A 330 -15.28 -30.73 -19.21
CA ALA A 330 -16.42 -31.16 -18.42
C ALA A 330 -17.53 -31.85 -19.23
N GLY A 331 -17.45 -31.83 -20.57
CA GLY A 331 -18.51 -32.35 -21.44
C GLY A 331 -19.82 -31.54 -21.34
N VAL A 332 -19.75 -30.28 -20.89
CA VAL A 332 -20.90 -29.38 -20.78
C VAL A 332 -21.10 -28.66 -22.11
N SER A 333 -22.34 -28.65 -22.59
CA SER A 333 -22.67 -27.94 -23.83
C SER A 333 -22.41 -26.43 -23.67
N SER A 334 -21.65 -25.86 -24.59
CA SER A 334 -21.50 -24.41 -24.77
C SER A 334 -22.40 -23.92 -25.91
N LYS A 335 -22.81 -22.64 -25.82
CA LYS A 335 -23.55 -22.01 -26.93
C LYS A 335 -22.69 -21.87 -28.18
#